data_c7706e494e41794fdbc64ac7d0ca022e
#
_entry.id   c7706e494e41794fdbc64ac7d0ca022e
#
_cell.length_a   1.000
_cell.length_b   1.000
_cell.length_c   1.000
_cell.angle_alpha   90.00
_cell.angle_beta   90.00
_cell.angle_gamma   90.00
#
_symmetry.space_group_name_H-M   'P 1'
#
loop_
_entity.id
_entity.type
_entity.pdbx_description
1 polymer ?
#
loop_
_entity_poly.entity_id
_entity_poly.type
_entity_poly.pdbx_seq_one_letter_code
_entity_poly.pdbx_strand_id
1 'polypeptide(L)'
;MMEEDHCVYVKQSGKSLLILSLYVDDILLAGNDMEMIVTTKRWLSFIFEMKDMGEANYVLGVKIFRDRSKKLLGLFQETCIKMILERFCLHNSKPIDTPIKKGHTLILEDCLKSEKEKREMARVPYESAIGNLMYAMLCT
;
A
#
# COMPACT_ATOMS: atom_id res chain seq x y z
N MET A 1 8.12 17.58 -10.35
CA MET A 1 7.10 17.41 -9.30
C MET A 1 5.76 17.37 -10.00
N MET A 2 4.90 16.43 -9.68
CA MET A 2 3.55 16.38 -10.25
C MET A 2 2.63 17.33 -9.47
N GLU A 3 1.65 17.95 -10.12
CA GLU A 3 0.72 18.87 -9.44
C GLU A 3 -0.17 18.14 -8.41
N GLU A 4 -0.43 16.85 -8.63
CA GLU A 4 -1.31 16.04 -7.80
C GLU A 4 -0.61 15.33 -6.63
N ASP A 5 0.73 15.15 -6.69
CA ASP A 5 1.51 14.48 -5.64
C ASP A 5 2.89 15.13 -5.48
N HIS A 6 3.11 15.73 -4.32
CA HIS A 6 4.33 16.45 -3.99
C HIS A 6 5.53 15.51 -3.71
N CYS A 7 5.27 14.21 -3.53
CA CYS A 7 6.30 13.19 -3.30
C CYS A 7 6.72 12.46 -4.59
N VAL A 8 6.13 12.78 -5.73
CA VAL A 8 6.45 12.16 -7.02
C VAL A 8 7.11 13.17 -7.96
N TYR A 9 8.31 12.82 -8.43
CA TYR A 9 9.10 13.61 -9.37
C TYR A 9 9.25 12.85 -10.66
N VAL A 10 9.02 13.52 -11.77
CA VAL A 10 9.15 12.93 -13.11
C VAL A 10 10.20 13.71 -13.90
N LYS A 11 11.16 12.98 -14.49
CA LYS A 11 12.13 13.50 -15.43
C LYS A 11 11.96 12.79 -16.76
N GLN A 12 11.78 13.56 -17.82
CA GLN A 12 11.67 13.07 -19.18
C GLN A 12 12.75 13.71 -20.05
N SER A 13 13.43 12.90 -20.86
CA SER A 13 14.42 13.33 -21.84
C SER A 13 14.23 12.53 -23.12
N GLY A 14 13.62 13.14 -24.12
CA GLY A 14 13.22 12.45 -25.35
C GLY A 14 12.26 11.30 -25.06
N LYS A 15 12.70 10.05 -25.31
CA LYS A 15 11.93 8.82 -25.03
C LYS A 15 12.24 8.21 -23.66
N SER A 16 13.25 8.72 -22.96
CA SER A 16 13.65 8.22 -21.64
C SER A 16 12.83 8.89 -20.56
N LEU A 17 12.28 8.09 -19.66
CA LEU A 17 11.43 8.47 -18.53
C LEU A 17 12.02 7.93 -17.24
N LEU A 18 12.09 8.78 -16.22
CA LEU A 18 12.42 8.41 -14.86
C LEU A 18 11.37 9.00 -13.91
N ILE A 19 10.84 8.16 -13.05
CA ILE A 19 9.94 8.52 -11.96
C ILE A 19 10.68 8.25 -10.65
N LEU A 20 10.69 9.24 -9.77
CA LEU A 20 11.22 9.14 -8.42
C LEU A 20 10.06 9.39 -7.46
N SER A 21 9.78 8.43 -6.60
CA SER A 21 8.79 8.55 -5.54
C SER A 21 9.48 8.52 -4.18
N LEU A 22 9.16 9.50 -3.34
CA LEU A 22 9.65 9.62 -1.97
C LEU A 22 8.58 9.10 -1.01
N TYR A 23 9.00 8.28 -0.06
CA TYR A 23 8.16 7.87 1.04
C TYR A 23 8.99 7.83 2.33
N VAL A 24 8.84 8.86 3.15
CA VAL A 24 9.64 9.07 4.38
C VAL A 24 11.14 8.96 4.07
N ASP A 25 11.79 7.85 4.41
CA ASP A 25 13.21 7.59 4.22
C ASP A 25 13.51 6.75 2.98
N ASP A 26 12.48 6.22 2.31
CA ASP A 26 12.62 5.37 1.15
C ASP A 26 12.46 6.14 -0.16
N ILE A 27 13.31 5.84 -1.15
CA ILE A 27 13.21 6.35 -2.51
C ILE A 27 13.01 5.19 -3.48
N LEU A 28 11.90 5.21 -4.22
CA LEU A 28 11.68 4.31 -5.33
C LEU A 28 11.99 5.00 -6.66
N LEU A 29 12.83 4.37 -7.47
CA LEU A 29 13.13 4.80 -8.82
C LEU A 29 12.52 3.83 -9.82
N ALA A 30 11.73 4.33 -10.76
CA ALA A 30 11.16 3.57 -11.86
C ALA A 30 11.41 4.30 -13.19
N GLY A 31 11.77 3.56 -14.23
CA GLY A 31 12.04 4.16 -15.53
C GLY A 31 12.29 3.12 -16.62
N ASN A 32 12.35 3.59 -17.84
CA ASN A 32 12.64 2.77 -19.02
C ASN A 32 14.11 2.87 -19.49
N ASP A 33 14.93 3.67 -18.81
CA ASP A 33 16.34 3.92 -19.15
C ASP A 33 17.22 3.60 -17.94
N MET A 34 17.98 2.51 -18.04
CA MET A 34 18.83 2.04 -16.95
C MET A 34 20.02 2.98 -16.68
N GLU A 35 20.55 3.65 -17.68
CA GLU A 35 21.64 4.62 -17.51
C GLU A 35 21.16 5.81 -16.67
N MET A 36 19.98 6.32 -16.97
CA MET A 36 19.36 7.40 -16.20
C MET A 36 19.11 6.98 -14.75
N ILE A 37 18.63 5.74 -14.50
CA ILE A 37 18.42 5.21 -13.14
C ILE A 37 19.75 5.11 -12.39
N VAL A 38 20.80 4.52 -12.99
CA VAL A 38 22.10 4.36 -12.35
C VAL A 38 22.76 5.72 -12.05
N THR A 39 22.69 6.65 -12.98
CA THR A 39 23.22 8.00 -12.78
C THR A 39 22.52 8.72 -11.65
N THR A 40 21.20 8.60 -11.55
CA THR A 40 20.41 9.19 -10.47
C THR A 40 20.74 8.54 -9.12
N LYS A 41 20.87 7.21 -9.05
CA LYS A 41 21.29 6.51 -7.83
C LYS A 41 22.67 6.99 -7.34
N ARG A 42 23.64 7.13 -8.24
CA ARG A 42 24.97 7.64 -7.88
C ARG A 42 24.90 9.08 -7.36
N TRP A 43 24.11 9.93 -8.01
CA TRP A 43 23.93 11.31 -7.56
C TRP A 43 23.27 11.37 -6.17
N LEU A 44 22.21 10.58 -5.93
CA LEU A 44 21.56 10.50 -4.62
C LEU A 44 22.52 10.01 -3.54
N SER A 45 23.29 8.95 -3.80
CA SER A 45 24.27 8.43 -2.85
C SER A 45 25.45 9.39 -2.58
N PHE A 46 25.74 10.31 -3.51
CA PHE A 46 26.75 11.33 -3.32
C PHE A 46 26.26 12.49 -2.45
N ILE A 47 24.99 12.87 -2.57
CA ILE A 47 24.41 14.01 -1.84
C ILE A 47 23.90 13.56 -0.44
N PHE A 48 23.35 12.35 -0.37
CA PHE A 48 22.72 11.80 0.83
C PHE A 48 23.40 10.49 1.25
N GLU A 49 23.43 10.21 2.54
CA GLU A 49 23.92 8.94 3.08
C GLU A 49 22.89 7.81 2.81
N MET A 50 22.82 7.37 1.55
CA MET A 50 21.83 6.40 1.08
C MET A 50 22.46 5.08 0.66
N LYS A 51 21.76 3.98 0.97
CA LYS A 51 22.13 2.63 0.55
C LYS A 51 21.28 2.21 -0.65
N ASP A 52 21.93 1.76 -1.73
CA ASP A 52 21.20 1.13 -2.84
C ASP A 52 20.75 -0.28 -2.43
N MET A 53 19.43 -0.48 -2.37
CA MET A 53 18.80 -1.75 -2.03
C MET A 53 18.62 -2.69 -3.23
N GLY A 54 19.03 -2.26 -4.43
CA GLY A 54 18.89 -3.04 -5.66
C GLY A 54 17.50 -2.94 -6.30
N GLU A 55 17.04 -4.04 -6.89
CA GLU A 55 15.71 -4.12 -7.51
C GLU A 55 14.64 -4.30 -6.45
N ALA A 56 13.59 -3.46 -6.51
CA ALA A 56 12.51 -3.51 -5.53
C ALA A 56 11.62 -4.75 -5.76
N ASN A 57 11.60 -5.66 -4.77
CA ASN A 57 10.69 -6.79 -4.70
C ASN A 57 9.49 -6.52 -3.81
N TYR A 58 9.62 -5.56 -2.90
CA TYR A 58 8.56 -5.07 -2.01
C TYR A 58 8.66 -3.56 -1.89
N VAL A 59 7.53 -2.90 -1.87
CA VAL A 59 7.39 -1.47 -1.55
C VAL A 59 6.17 -1.32 -0.65
N LEU A 60 6.36 -0.75 0.54
CA LEU A 60 5.26 -0.48 1.50
C LEU A 60 4.38 -1.73 1.79
N GLY A 61 5.00 -2.90 1.93
CA GLY A 61 4.27 -4.14 2.18
C GLY A 61 3.61 -4.78 0.95
N VAL A 62 3.66 -4.12 -0.20
CA VAL A 62 3.17 -4.65 -1.48
C VAL A 62 4.30 -5.40 -2.18
N LYS A 63 4.09 -6.66 -2.51
CA LYS A 63 5.03 -7.46 -3.29
C LYS A 63 4.94 -7.10 -4.76
N ILE A 64 6.10 -6.83 -5.37
CA ILE A 64 6.21 -6.55 -6.80
C ILE A 64 6.67 -7.81 -7.51
N PHE A 65 5.86 -8.31 -8.41
CA PHE A 65 6.23 -9.37 -9.35
C PHE A 65 6.48 -8.76 -10.72
N ARG A 66 7.60 -9.11 -11.33
CA ARG A 66 7.96 -8.59 -12.65
C ARG A 66 8.45 -9.71 -13.56
N ASP A 67 7.79 -9.87 -14.70
CA ASP A 67 8.24 -10.69 -15.81
C ASP A 67 8.52 -9.80 -17.02
N ARG A 68 9.80 -9.49 -17.24
CA ARG A 68 10.23 -8.58 -18.32
C ARG A 68 10.02 -9.20 -19.70
N SER A 69 10.07 -10.54 -19.82
CA SER A 69 9.89 -11.27 -21.08
C SER A 69 8.45 -11.16 -21.56
N LYS A 70 7.52 -11.21 -20.64
CA LYS A 70 6.07 -11.08 -20.89
C LYS A 70 5.54 -9.65 -20.75
N LYS A 71 6.43 -8.68 -20.41
CA LYS A 71 6.05 -7.29 -20.08
C LYS A 71 4.96 -7.22 -19.01
N LEU A 72 5.02 -8.13 -18.03
CA LEU A 72 4.06 -8.25 -16.94
C LEU A 72 4.61 -7.63 -15.67
N LEU A 73 3.81 -6.80 -15.04
CA LEU A 73 4.00 -6.28 -13.69
C LEU A 73 2.78 -6.64 -12.85
N GLY A 74 3.00 -7.37 -11.76
CA GLY A 74 1.95 -7.73 -10.81
C GLY A 74 2.26 -7.15 -9.43
N LEU A 75 1.24 -6.70 -8.74
CA LEU A 75 1.29 -6.24 -7.36
C LEU A 75 0.47 -7.19 -6.49
N PHE A 76 1.04 -7.63 -5.36
CA PHE A 76 0.41 -8.61 -4.48
C PHE A 76 0.48 -8.15 -3.03
N GLN A 77 -0.64 -8.23 -2.33
CA GLN A 77 -0.77 -7.87 -0.93
C GLN A 77 -1.03 -9.05 0.00
N GLU A 78 -0.82 -10.27 -0.46
CA GLU A 78 -1.15 -11.49 0.29
C GLU A 78 -0.60 -11.48 1.72
N THR A 79 0.66 -11.07 1.89
CA THR A 79 1.29 -11.01 3.23
C THR A 79 0.63 -9.95 4.11
N CYS A 80 0.33 -8.77 3.56
CA CYS A 80 -0.34 -7.69 4.28
C CYS A 80 -1.75 -8.12 4.73
N ILE A 81 -2.52 -8.71 3.81
CA ILE A 81 -3.88 -9.21 4.09
C ILE A 81 -3.84 -10.30 5.17
N LYS A 82 -2.90 -11.26 5.09
CA LYS A 82 -2.74 -12.29 6.11
C LYS A 82 -2.47 -11.70 7.50
N MET A 83 -1.54 -10.74 7.60
CA MET A 83 -1.25 -10.06 8.86
C MET A 83 -2.47 -9.31 9.43
N ILE A 84 -3.28 -8.68 8.57
CA ILE A 84 -4.53 -8.03 8.98
C ILE A 84 -5.51 -9.07 9.54
N LEU A 85 -5.74 -10.16 8.81
CA LEU A 85 -6.65 -11.23 9.24
C LEU A 85 -6.21 -11.87 10.57
N GLU A 86 -4.92 -12.11 10.76
CA GLU A 86 -4.35 -12.62 12.02
C GLU A 86 -4.55 -11.63 13.16
N ARG A 87 -4.21 -10.35 12.93
CA ARG A 87 -4.33 -9.29 13.95
C ARG A 87 -5.75 -9.15 14.49
N PHE A 88 -6.75 -9.33 13.65
CA PHE A 88 -8.17 -9.21 14.02
C PHE A 88 -8.85 -10.55 14.26
N CYS A 89 -8.09 -11.65 14.37
CA CYS A 89 -8.60 -13.02 14.59
C CYS A 89 -9.61 -13.47 13.51
N LEU A 90 -9.46 -13.01 12.28
CA LEU A 90 -10.34 -13.30 11.15
C LEU A 90 -9.80 -14.38 10.20
N HIS A 91 -8.66 -15.00 10.50
CA HIS A 91 -8.00 -16.01 9.66
C HIS A 91 -8.86 -17.24 9.34
N ASN A 92 -9.84 -17.58 10.19
CA ASN A 92 -10.79 -18.68 9.99
C ASN A 92 -12.16 -18.19 9.50
N SER A 93 -12.33 -16.89 9.22
CA SER A 93 -13.60 -16.37 8.73
C SER A 93 -13.86 -16.82 7.29
N LYS A 94 -15.13 -17.09 6.96
CA LYS A 94 -15.51 -17.41 5.59
C LYS A 94 -15.60 -16.12 4.76
N PRO A 95 -15.07 -16.12 3.54
CA PRO A 95 -15.26 -15.00 2.63
C PRO A 95 -16.74 -14.83 2.30
N ILE A 96 -17.14 -13.59 2.11
CA ILE A 96 -18.49 -13.21 1.64
C ILE A 96 -18.33 -12.23 0.47
N ASP A 97 -19.22 -12.30 -0.51
CA ASP A 97 -19.13 -11.51 -1.74
C ASP A 97 -19.51 -10.03 -1.55
N THR A 98 -20.18 -9.72 -0.44
CA THR A 98 -20.65 -8.35 -0.15
C THR A 98 -20.25 -7.92 1.27
N PRO A 99 -19.87 -6.65 1.49
CA PRO A 99 -19.52 -6.13 2.81
C PRO A 99 -20.62 -6.27 3.86
N ILE A 100 -21.88 -6.24 3.40
CA ILE A 100 -23.08 -6.36 4.24
C ILE A 100 -23.90 -7.54 3.76
N LYS A 101 -24.36 -8.38 4.69
CA LYS A 101 -25.22 -9.53 4.37
C LYS A 101 -26.48 -9.07 3.64
N LYS A 102 -26.83 -9.74 2.54
CA LYS A 102 -28.02 -9.43 1.76
C LYS A 102 -29.29 -9.43 2.65
N GLY A 103 -30.06 -8.35 2.60
CA GLY A 103 -31.27 -8.18 3.41
C GLY A 103 -31.04 -7.57 4.80
N HIS A 104 -29.77 -7.26 5.16
CA HIS A 104 -29.47 -6.50 6.38
C HIS A 104 -29.44 -5.00 6.06
N THR A 105 -30.25 -4.23 6.75
CA THR A 105 -30.25 -2.76 6.65
C THR A 105 -29.77 -2.20 7.98
N LEU A 106 -28.78 -1.33 7.95
CA LEU A 106 -28.31 -0.62 9.14
C LEU A 106 -29.35 0.44 9.51
N ILE A 107 -29.90 0.33 10.72
CA ILE A 107 -30.91 1.26 11.25
C ILE A 107 -30.42 1.87 12.56
N LEU A 108 -30.99 3.01 12.95
CA LEU A 108 -30.61 3.71 14.19
C LEU A 108 -30.82 2.85 15.45
N GLU A 109 -31.75 1.90 15.40
CA GLU A 109 -32.01 0.95 16.47
C GLU A 109 -30.84 -0.01 16.74
N ASP A 110 -29.96 -0.23 15.74
CA ASP A 110 -28.74 -1.06 15.88
C ASP A 110 -27.60 -0.31 16.59
N CYS A 111 -27.75 1.00 16.82
CA CYS A 111 -26.76 1.79 17.54
C CYS A 111 -26.68 1.39 19.02
N LEU A 112 -25.47 1.47 19.59
CA LEU A 112 -25.23 1.18 21.01
C LEU A 112 -26.06 2.10 21.89
N LYS A 113 -26.94 1.49 22.72
CA LYS A 113 -27.88 2.24 23.58
C LYS A 113 -27.43 2.24 25.04
N SER A 114 -26.76 1.19 25.49
CA SER A 114 -26.38 1.04 26.89
C SER A 114 -24.91 1.38 27.14
N GLU A 115 -24.58 1.87 28.33
CA GLU A 115 -23.20 2.09 28.76
C GLU A 115 -22.38 0.78 28.84
N LYS A 116 -23.04 -0.37 28.99
CA LYS A 116 -22.40 -1.67 28.94
C LYS A 116 -21.94 -1.99 27.53
N GLU A 117 -22.80 -1.83 26.53
CA GLU A 117 -22.48 -2.05 25.11
C GLU A 117 -21.37 -1.11 24.65
N LYS A 118 -21.39 0.16 25.04
CA LYS A 118 -20.32 1.12 24.74
C LYS A 118 -18.97 0.69 25.31
N ARG A 119 -18.95 0.19 26.56
CA ARG A 119 -17.74 -0.33 27.21
C ARG A 119 -17.21 -1.59 26.53
N GLU A 120 -18.09 -2.48 26.08
CA GLU A 120 -17.71 -3.69 25.34
C GLU A 120 -17.14 -3.30 23.96
N MET A 121 -17.78 -2.39 23.24
CA MET A 121 -17.33 -1.89 21.94
C MET A 121 -16.01 -1.12 22.04
N ALA A 122 -15.75 -0.38 23.12
CA ALA A 122 -14.48 0.32 23.34
C ALA A 122 -13.26 -0.62 23.36
N ARG A 123 -13.45 -1.92 23.58
CA ARG A 123 -12.40 -2.94 23.52
C ARG A 123 -12.14 -3.45 22.10
N VAL A 124 -13.05 -3.19 21.19
CA VAL A 124 -12.91 -3.60 19.78
C VAL A 124 -12.07 -2.55 19.07
N PRO A 125 -10.91 -2.92 18.47
CA PRO A 125 -10.02 -1.98 17.78
C PRO A 125 -10.59 -1.58 16.41
N TYR A 126 -11.81 -1.01 16.39
CA TYR A 126 -12.59 -0.74 15.19
C TYR A 126 -11.86 0.22 14.25
N GLU A 127 -11.37 1.35 14.76
CA GLU A 127 -10.64 2.36 13.96
C GLU A 127 -9.40 1.76 13.30
N SER A 128 -8.67 0.93 14.05
CA SER A 128 -7.50 0.22 13.52
C SER A 128 -7.88 -0.78 12.42
N ALA A 129 -9.01 -1.50 12.57
CA ALA A 129 -9.50 -2.43 11.56
C ALA A 129 -9.86 -1.69 10.26
N ILE A 130 -10.62 -0.60 10.37
CA ILE A 130 -11.00 0.23 9.22
C ILE A 130 -9.76 0.82 8.54
N GLY A 131 -8.80 1.37 9.30
CA GLY A 131 -7.56 1.92 8.75
C GLY A 131 -6.76 0.88 7.96
N ASN A 132 -6.63 -0.34 8.48
CA ASN A 132 -5.96 -1.43 7.77
C ASN A 132 -6.70 -1.86 6.48
N LEU A 133 -8.04 -1.91 6.51
CA LEU A 133 -8.85 -2.22 5.32
C LEU A 133 -8.73 -1.11 4.27
N MET A 134 -8.79 0.15 4.67
CA MET A 134 -8.59 1.29 3.76
C MET A 134 -7.20 1.23 3.12
N TYR A 135 -6.15 0.92 3.89
CA TYR A 135 -4.81 0.75 3.34
C TYR A 135 -4.76 -0.38 2.30
N ALA A 136 -5.36 -1.54 2.61
CA ALA A 136 -5.42 -2.66 1.66
C ALA A 136 -6.17 -2.29 0.37
N MET A 137 -7.25 -1.50 0.45
CA MET A 137 -8.03 -1.04 -0.70
C MET A 137 -7.27 -0.08 -1.61
N LEU A 138 -6.39 0.77 -1.07
CA LEU A 138 -5.64 1.75 -1.88
C LEU A 138 -4.62 1.10 -2.82
N CYS A 139 -4.24 -0.14 -2.55
CA CYS A 139 -3.21 -0.86 -3.30
C CYS A 139 -3.77 -2.01 -4.16
N THR A 140 -5.08 -2.17 -4.23
CA THR A 140 -5.81 -3.13 -5.10
C THR A 140 -6.72 -2.39 -6.10
#